data_d7f07cd8f66e85634c853afd2bb535dc
#
_entry.id   d7f07cd8f66e85634c853afd2bb535dc
#
_cell.length_a   1.000
_cell.length_b   1.000
_cell.length_c   1.000
_cell.angle_alpha   90.00
_cell.angle_beta   90.00
_cell.angle_gamma   90.00
#
_symmetry.space_group_name_H-M   'P 1'
#
loop_
_entity.id
_entity.type
_entity.pdbx_description
1 polymer ?
#
loop_
_entity_poly.entity_id
_entity_poly.type
_entity_poly.pdbx_seq_one_letter_code
_entity_poly.pdbx_strand_id
1 'polypeptide(L)'
;GVPYNTGDGIKMALDVGAQSHGHYSSCHAVAWDMNAPAFGDRTITELYQKHSYPFGLIVNINGERFLDEGEDFRNYTYVKFGRAYLTQPQGLGFHIFDDKVKHLLRDEYHIDQVTMARADTLEELAERLDIDPAGFVKTIEEFNAAVQTDIPYNPTIKDGRNTVGI
;
A
#
# COMPACT_ATOMS: atom_id res chain seq x y z
N GLY A 1 2.44 -2.11 -16.62
CA GLY A 1 2.14 -1.45 -17.89
C GLY A 1 2.49 -2.30 -19.10
N VAL A 2 2.25 -1.80 -20.30
CA VAL A 2 2.61 -2.48 -21.55
C VAL A 2 3.74 -1.74 -22.25
N PRO A 3 4.71 -2.44 -22.88
CA PRO A 3 5.88 -1.80 -23.47
C PRO A 3 5.54 -0.99 -24.74
N TYR A 4 4.34 -1.19 -25.29
CA TYR A 4 3.91 -0.55 -26.54
C TYR A 4 3.17 0.78 -26.35
N ASN A 5 2.84 1.17 -25.12
CA ASN A 5 2.18 2.44 -24.82
C ASN A 5 3.24 3.53 -24.65
N THR A 6 3.67 4.12 -25.79
CA THR A 6 4.80 5.05 -25.89
C THR A 6 4.39 6.52 -26.00
N GLY A 7 3.11 6.83 -25.85
CA GLY A 7 2.58 8.19 -25.91
C GLY A 7 2.18 8.67 -27.30
N ASP A 8 2.09 7.78 -28.28
CA ASP A 8 1.77 8.14 -29.65
C ASP A 8 0.44 8.90 -29.79
N GLY A 9 -0.59 8.51 -28.99
CA GLY A 9 -1.86 9.21 -28.97
C GLY A 9 -1.75 10.66 -28.50
N ILE A 10 -0.89 10.93 -27.51
CA ILE A 10 -0.60 12.30 -27.05
C ILE A 10 0.08 13.08 -28.16
N LYS A 11 1.08 12.49 -28.80
CA LYS A 11 1.78 13.12 -29.93
C LYS A 11 0.84 13.48 -31.07
N MET A 12 0.00 12.55 -31.50
CA MET A 12 -1.00 12.78 -32.55
C MET A 12 -1.94 13.94 -32.22
N ALA A 13 -2.39 14.04 -30.99
CA ALA A 13 -3.25 15.15 -30.55
C ALA A 13 -2.52 16.50 -30.61
N LEU A 14 -1.27 16.56 -30.15
CA LEU A 14 -0.44 17.76 -30.21
C LEU A 14 -0.15 18.18 -31.66
N ASP A 15 0.12 17.24 -32.55
CA ASP A 15 0.41 17.51 -33.97
C ASP A 15 -0.77 18.17 -34.71
N VAL A 16 -2.01 17.94 -34.25
CA VAL A 16 -3.21 18.62 -34.81
C VAL A 16 -3.62 19.86 -34.03
N GLY A 17 -2.78 20.37 -33.13
CA GLY A 17 -2.97 21.64 -32.43
C GLY A 17 -3.71 21.54 -31.08
N ALA A 18 -3.88 20.35 -30.50
CA ALA A 18 -4.41 20.22 -29.14
C ALA A 18 -3.44 20.85 -28.13
N GLN A 19 -4.00 21.49 -27.11
CA GLN A 19 -3.22 22.08 -26.04
C GLN A 19 -2.82 21.02 -25.02
N SER A 20 -1.53 20.97 -24.67
CA SER A 20 -1.04 20.20 -23.54
C SER A 20 -1.56 20.80 -22.21
N HIS A 21 -2.11 19.95 -21.35
CA HIS A 21 -2.56 20.34 -20.01
C HIS A 21 -2.29 19.24 -18.99
N GLY A 22 -2.02 19.64 -17.73
CA GLY A 22 -1.75 18.72 -16.63
C GLY A 22 -0.29 18.65 -16.25
N HIS A 23 0.06 17.61 -15.50
CA HIS A 23 1.39 17.44 -14.92
C HIS A 23 2.04 16.15 -15.44
N TYR A 24 2.95 16.25 -16.39
CA TYR A 24 3.54 15.11 -17.08
C TYR A 24 4.49 14.25 -16.24
N SER A 25 4.95 14.72 -15.10
CA SER A 25 5.76 13.95 -14.16
C SER A 25 4.93 13.31 -13.03
N SER A 26 3.63 13.49 -13.04
CA SER A 26 2.71 12.81 -12.11
C SER A 26 2.05 11.62 -12.76
N CYS A 27 1.72 10.62 -11.95
CA CYS A 27 1.01 9.43 -12.39
C CYS A 27 -0.03 9.01 -11.35
N HIS A 28 -0.97 8.20 -11.78
CA HIS A 28 -1.87 7.46 -10.92
C HIS A 28 -1.09 6.29 -10.31
N ALA A 29 -0.62 6.47 -9.08
CA ALA A 29 0.21 5.51 -8.38
C ALA A 29 -0.64 4.57 -7.51
N VAL A 30 -0.19 3.32 -7.38
CA VAL A 30 -0.72 2.32 -6.46
C VAL A 30 0.42 1.40 -6.03
N ALA A 31 0.35 0.88 -4.81
CA ALA A 31 1.28 -0.14 -4.38
C ALA A 31 1.13 -1.41 -5.24
N TRP A 32 2.23 -1.97 -5.68
CA TRP A 32 2.31 -3.13 -6.57
C TRP A 32 3.18 -4.21 -5.93
N ASP A 33 2.86 -5.47 -6.13
CA ASP A 33 3.68 -6.56 -5.62
C ASP A 33 5.12 -6.45 -6.15
N MET A 34 6.11 -6.50 -5.25
CA MET A 34 7.52 -6.25 -5.58
C MET A 34 8.10 -7.26 -6.60
N ASN A 35 7.55 -8.47 -6.64
CA ASN A 35 7.99 -9.52 -7.55
C ASN A 35 7.10 -9.65 -8.80
N ALA A 36 6.16 -8.71 -9.00
CA ALA A 36 5.37 -8.68 -10.20
C ALA A 36 6.26 -8.48 -11.45
N PRO A 37 5.95 -9.10 -12.58
CA PRO A 37 6.68 -8.86 -13.83
C PRO A 37 6.64 -7.38 -14.23
N ALA A 38 7.76 -6.84 -14.73
CA ALA A 38 7.92 -5.42 -15.07
C ALA A 38 6.84 -4.88 -16.03
N PHE A 39 6.32 -5.70 -16.93
CA PHE A 39 5.27 -5.34 -17.88
C PHE A 39 3.91 -5.98 -17.56
N GLY A 40 3.78 -6.56 -16.35
CA GLY A 40 2.59 -7.27 -15.92
C GLY A 40 2.49 -8.69 -16.47
N ASP A 41 1.43 -9.36 -16.09
CA ASP A 41 1.08 -10.70 -16.53
C ASP A 41 -0.34 -10.69 -17.12
N ARG A 42 -0.52 -11.27 -18.31
CA ARG A 42 -1.81 -11.24 -19.01
C ARG A 42 -2.87 -12.15 -18.38
N THR A 43 -2.45 -13.11 -17.57
CA THR A 43 -3.34 -14.02 -16.83
C THR A 43 -3.73 -13.43 -15.49
N ILE A 44 -2.74 -12.91 -14.75
CA ILE A 44 -2.93 -12.34 -13.40
C ILE A 44 -3.51 -10.92 -13.49
N THR A 45 -3.16 -10.18 -14.54
CA THR A 45 -3.64 -8.82 -14.81
C THR A 45 -3.37 -7.83 -13.69
N GLU A 46 -4.40 -7.25 -13.08
CA GLU A 46 -4.29 -6.22 -12.05
C GLU A 46 -4.15 -6.77 -10.61
N LEU A 47 -4.21 -8.09 -10.43
CA LEU A 47 -4.17 -8.71 -9.09
C LEU A 47 -2.80 -8.59 -8.38
N TYR A 48 -1.84 -7.95 -8.99
CA TYR A 48 -0.61 -7.53 -8.29
C TYR A 48 -0.76 -6.23 -7.48
N GLN A 49 -1.85 -5.48 -7.66
CA GLN A 49 -2.14 -4.28 -6.87
C GLN A 49 -2.38 -4.64 -5.40
N LYS A 50 -2.10 -3.71 -4.49
CA LYS A 50 -2.25 -3.93 -3.04
C LYS A 50 -3.17 -2.88 -2.42
N HIS A 51 -4.43 -3.25 -2.17
CA HIS A 51 -5.48 -2.31 -1.76
C HIS A 51 -6.12 -2.61 -0.40
N SER A 52 -5.76 -3.71 0.28
CA SER A 52 -6.36 -4.06 1.58
C SER A 52 -5.68 -3.40 2.78
N TYR A 53 -4.85 -2.39 2.55
CA TYR A 53 -4.12 -1.68 3.61
C TYR A 53 -5.01 -1.14 4.75
N PRO A 54 -6.30 -0.77 4.57
CA PRO A 54 -7.13 -0.34 5.70
C PRO A 54 -7.38 -1.42 6.77
N PHE A 55 -7.01 -2.67 6.50
CA PHE A 55 -7.12 -3.79 7.45
C PHE A 55 -5.83 -4.08 8.21
N GLY A 56 -4.77 -3.30 8.01
CA GLY A 56 -3.47 -3.55 8.61
C GLY A 56 -2.63 -2.30 8.71
N LEU A 57 -1.31 -2.48 8.84
CA LEU A 57 -0.34 -1.41 8.88
C LEU A 57 0.62 -1.50 7.71
N ILE A 58 1.19 -0.37 7.31
CA ILE A 58 2.25 -0.32 6.31
C ILE A 58 3.53 0.22 6.94
N VAL A 59 4.60 -0.57 6.88
CA VAL A 59 5.91 -0.18 7.38
C VAL A 59 6.96 -0.22 6.26
N ASN A 60 8.01 0.57 6.39
CA ASN A 60 9.18 0.53 5.51
C ASN A 60 10.23 -0.51 6.00
N ILE A 61 11.37 -0.60 5.36
CA ILE A 61 12.44 -1.55 5.74
C ILE A 61 13.08 -1.24 7.10
N ASN A 62 12.91 -0.05 7.64
CA ASN A 62 13.35 0.32 8.99
C ASN A 62 12.31 -0.06 10.06
N GLY A 63 11.21 -0.69 9.66
CA GLY A 63 10.08 -0.99 10.55
C GLY A 63 9.23 0.23 10.91
N GLU A 64 9.40 1.35 10.23
CA GLU A 64 8.70 2.61 10.52
C GLU A 64 7.42 2.73 9.69
N ARG A 65 6.31 3.08 10.34
CA ARG A 65 5.06 3.47 9.69
C ARG A 65 5.22 4.84 9.05
N PHE A 66 4.69 5.04 7.84
CA PHE A 66 4.91 6.28 7.09
C PHE A 66 3.63 6.89 6.49
N LEU A 67 2.47 6.34 6.82
CA LEU A 67 1.17 6.88 6.42
C LEU A 67 0.08 6.47 7.41
N ASP A 68 -1.08 7.09 7.30
CA ASP A 68 -2.28 6.75 8.05
C ASP A 68 -3.21 5.89 7.18
N GLU A 69 -3.21 4.60 7.42
CA GLU A 69 -3.99 3.62 6.64
C GLU A 69 -5.50 3.84 6.75
N GLY A 70 -5.94 4.48 7.85
CA GLY A 70 -7.32 4.82 8.16
C GLY A 70 -7.72 6.26 7.83
N GLU A 71 -6.88 7.04 7.19
CA GLU A 71 -7.09 8.47 6.91
C GLU A 71 -8.45 8.76 6.24
N ASP A 72 -8.84 7.93 5.27
CA ASP A 72 -10.11 8.04 4.56
C ASP A 72 -10.47 6.73 3.86
N PHE A 73 -11.63 6.69 3.22
CA PHE A 73 -11.98 5.58 2.34
C PHE A 73 -10.85 5.32 1.33
N ARG A 74 -10.54 4.05 1.12
CA ARG A 74 -9.49 3.60 0.21
C ARG A 74 -9.49 4.32 -1.16
N ASN A 75 -10.66 4.57 -1.72
CA ASN A 75 -10.79 5.21 -3.03
C ASN A 75 -10.24 6.65 -3.06
N TYR A 76 -10.10 7.30 -1.92
CA TYR A 76 -9.53 8.65 -1.82
C TYR A 76 -8.05 8.66 -1.46
N THR A 77 -7.50 7.54 -0.99
CA THR A 77 -6.15 7.50 -0.42
C THR A 77 -5.15 6.69 -1.24
N TYR A 78 -5.57 5.68 -2.01
CA TYR A 78 -4.64 4.74 -2.63
C TYR A 78 -3.63 5.37 -3.59
N VAL A 79 -4.01 6.44 -4.32
CA VAL A 79 -3.06 7.15 -5.19
C VAL A 79 -2.04 7.95 -4.37
N LYS A 80 -2.50 8.63 -3.33
CA LYS A 80 -1.63 9.34 -2.38
C LYS A 80 -0.64 8.37 -1.74
N PHE A 81 -1.12 7.23 -1.29
CA PHE A 81 -0.31 6.21 -0.65
C PHE A 81 0.67 5.58 -1.63
N GLY A 82 0.24 5.23 -2.84
CA GLY A 82 1.15 4.76 -3.88
C GLY A 82 2.31 5.72 -4.16
N ARG A 83 2.07 7.02 -4.07
CA ARG A 83 3.15 8.04 -4.19
C ARG A 83 4.06 8.08 -2.95
N ALA A 84 3.53 7.81 -1.76
CA ALA A 84 4.32 7.80 -0.54
C ALA A 84 5.40 6.71 -0.54
N TYR A 85 5.15 5.57 -1.18
CA TYR A 85 6.17 4.51 -1.35
C TYR A 85 7.41 5.00 -2.08
N LEU A 86 7.26 5.90 -3.06
CA LEU A 86 8.39 6.40 -3.85
C LEU A 86 9.40 7.19 -3.01
N THR A 87 9.01 7.63 -1.83
CA THR A 87 9.89 8.36 -0.89
C THR A 87 10.48 7.45 0.18
N GLN A 88 10.06 6.19 0.25
CA GLN A 88 10.58 5.25 1.22
C GLN A 88 11.90 4.63 0.75
N PRO A 89 12.75 4.15 1.68
CA PRO A 89 13.94 3.41 1.31
C PRO A 89 13.61 2.28 0.32
N GLN A 90 14.35 2.18 -0.77
CA GLN A 90 14.15 1.25 -1.88
C GLN A 90 12.78 1.35 -2.59
N GLY A 91 11.92 2.32 -2.24
CA GLY A 91 10.55 2.42 -2.75
C GLY A 91 9.64 1.28 -2.26
N LEU A 92 9.97 0.67 -1.13
CA LEU A 92 9.28 -0.48 -0.58
C LEU A 92 8.43 -0.13 0.64
N GLY A 93 7.35 -0.89 0.81
CA GLY A 93 6.55 -0.93 2.03
C GLY A 93 5.91 -2.31 2.18
N PHE A 94 5.78 -2.74 3.42
CA PHE A 94 5.27 -4.04 3.80
C PHE A 94 3.88 -3.87 4.42
N HIS A 95 2.89 -4.55 3.86
CA HIS A 95 1.55 -4.61 4.43
C HIS A 95 1.51 -5.71 5.48
N ILE A 96 1.30 -5.32 6.72
CA ILE A 96 1.27 -6.20 7.88
C ILE A 96 -0.18 -6.43 8.30
N PHE A 97 -0.58 -7.69 8.37
CA PHE A 97 -1.95 -8.09 8.72
C PHE A 97 -1.93 -9.12 9.86
N ASP A 98 -2.85 -8.97 10.79
CA ASP A 98 -3.19 -10.00 11.77
C ASP A 98 -4.04 -11.11 11.09
N ASP A 99 -3.91 -12.33 11.54
CA ASP A 99 -4.69 -13.48 11.01
C ASP A 99 -6.22 -13.26 11.15
N LYS A 100 -6.66 -12.46 12.11
CA LYS A 100 -8.07 -12.08 12.29
C LYS A 100 -8.70 -11.40 11.08
N VAL A 101 -7.92 -10.64 10.31
CA VAL A 101 -8.41 -9.87 9.14
C VAL A 101 -8.16 -10.57 7.81
N LYS A 102 -7.47 -11.70 7.81
CA LYS A 102 -7.06 -12.41 6.60
C LYS A 102 -8.24 -12.72 5.66
N HIS A 103 -9.39 -13.07 6.20
CA HIS A 103 -10.60 -13.38 5.44
C HIS A 103 -11.27 -12.14 4.80
N LEU A 104 -10.84 -10.93 5.17
CA LEU A 104 -11.33 -9.66 4.63
C LEU A 104 -10.43 -9.13 3.50
N LEU A 105 -9.25 -9.72 3.32
CA LEU A 105 -8.33 -9.29 2.28
C LEU A 105 -8.90 -9.61 0.90
N ARG A 106 -8.64 -8.74 -0.04
CA ARG A 106 -9.09 -8.84 -1.43
C ARG A 106 -8.33 -9.95 -2.18
N ASP A 107 -8.85 -10.35 -3.34
CA ASP A 107 -8.31 -11.45 -4.17
C ASP A 107 -6.81 -11.29 -4.48
N GLU A 108 -6.32 -10.06 -4.62
CA GLU A 108 -4.91 -9.76 -4.86
C GLU A 108 -3.93 -10.25 -3.78
N TYR A 109 -4.44 -10.65 -2.61
CA TYR A 109 -3.65 -11.25 -1.52
C TYR A 109 -3.78 -12.79 -1.47
N HIS A 110 -4.54 -13.37 -2.37
CA HIS A 110 -4.85 -14.81 -2.41
C HIS A 110 -4.35 -15.50 -3.69
N ILE A 111 -3.72 -14.76 -4.60
CA ILE A 111 -3.11 -15.34 -5.81
C ILE A 111 -1.85 -16.14 -5.44
N ASP A 112 -1.54 -17.19 -6.21
CA ASP A 112 -0.36 -18.03 -5.98
C ASP A 112 0.97 -17.26 -6.09
N GLN A 113 0.97 -16.16 -6.85
CA GLN A 113 2.13 -15.32 -7.13
C GLN A 113 2.35 -14.22 -6.09
N VAL A 114 1.54 -14.14 -5.04
CA VAL A 114 1.68 -13.10 -4.03
C VAL A 114 3.00 -13.23 -3.27
N THR A 115 3.72 -12.12 -3.14
CA THR A 115 4.90 -12.04 -2.29
C THR A 115 4.46 -11.88 -0.85
N MET A 116 4.67 -12.91 -0.02
CA MET A 116 4.31 -12.85 1.40
C MET A 116 5.22 -13.70 2.28
N ALA A 117 5.28 -13.32 3.56
CA ALA A 117 5.82 -14.14 4.65
C ALA A 117 4.77 -14.29 5.75
N ARG A 118 4.93 -15.29 6.59
CA ARG A 118 4.12 -15.54 7.79
C ARG A 118 5.03 -15.95 8.92
N ALA A 119 4.72 -15.54 10.15
CA ALA A 119 5.44 -15.92 11.34
C ALA A 119 4.49 -15.87 12.55
N ASP A 120 4.89 -16.51 13.64
CA ASP A 120 4.12 -16.52 14.88
C ASP A 120 4.51 -15.35 15.81
N THR A 121 5.67 -14.72 15.57
CA THR A 121 6.15 -13.54 16.31
C THR A 121 6.49 -12.39 15.35
N LEU A 122 6.51 -11.17 15.90
CA LEU A 122 6.86 -9.97 15.14
C LEU A 122 8.33 -9.99 14.71
N GLU A 123 9.21 -10.44 15.60
CA GLU A 123 10.64 -10.54 15.36
C GLU A 123 10.94 -11.51 14.21
N GLU A 124 10.35 -12.71 14.25
CA GLU A 124 10.51 -13.70 13.18
C GLU A 124 9.94 -13.17 11.85
N LEU A 125 8.81 -12.44 11.89
CA LEU A 125 8.25 -11.84 10.69
C LEU A 125 9.19 -10.79 10.10
N ALA A 126 9.76 -9.94 10.94
CA ALA A 126 10.73 -8.92 10.53
C ALA A 126 11.98 -9.55 9.89
N GLU A 127 12.52 -10.59 10.51
CA GLU A 127 13.67 -11.33 9.96
C GLU A 127 13.36 -11.94 8.58
N ARG A 128 12.19 -12.55 8.41
CA ARG A 128 11.75 -13.14 7.12
C ARG A 128 11.56 -12.11 6.00
N LEU A 129 11.24 -10.88 6.37
CA LEU A 129 10.97 -9.77 5.44
C LEU A 129 12.18 -8.84 5.26
N ASP A 130 13.29 -9.09 5.95
CA ASP A 130 14.48 -8.21 5.98
C ASP A 130 14.13 -6.76 6.43
N ILE A 131 13.25 -6.66 7.44
CA ILE A 131 12.87 -5.43 8.12
C ILE A 131 13.68 -5.32 9.40
N ASP A 132 14.05 -4.09 9.85
CA ASP A 132 14.64 -3.90 11.18
C ASP A 132 13.70 -4.40 12.28
N PRO A 133 14.05 -5.48 13.02
CA PRO A 133 13.15 -6.07 14.01
C PRO A 133 12.83 -5.11 15.16
N ALA A 134 13.81 -4.34 15.62
CA ALA A 134 13.62 -3.43 16.76
C ALA A 134 12.70 -2.26 16.40
N GLY A 135 12.88 -1.67 15.23
CA GLY A 135 12.01 -0.64 14.69
C GLY A 135 10.59 -1.16 14.46
N PHE A 136 10.47 -2.36 13.90
CA PHE A 136 9.18 -2.97 13.62
C PHE A 136 8.36 -3.28 14.89
N VAL A 137 8.95 -3.97 15.87
CA VAL A 137 8.28 -4.28 17.14
C VAL A 137 7.83 -2.99 17.84
N LYS A 138 8.74 -2.01 17.94
CA LYS A 138 8.42 -0.70 18.51
C LYS A 138 7.22 -0.05 17.82
N THR A 139 7.20 -0.01 16.50
CA THR A 139 6.10 0.58 15.73
C THR A 139 4.76 -0.09 16.02
N ILE A 140 4.72 -1.43 16.10
CA ILE A 140 3.49 -2.17 16.40
C ILE A 140 3.03 -1.90 17.84
N GLU A 141 3.94 -1.85 18.82
CA GLU A 141 3.62 -1.55 20.21
C GLU A 141 3.05 -0.13 20.36
N GLU A 142 3.70 0.86 19.76
CA GLU A 142 3.25 2.26 19.77
C GLU A 142 1.86 2.40 19.12
N PHE A 143 1.64 1.76 17.99
CA PHE A 143 0.33 1.75 17.34
C PHE A 143 -0.75 1.14 18.23
N ASN A 144 -0.50 -0.04 18.80
CA ASN A 144 -1.46 -0.71 19.67
C ASN A 144 -1.79 0.10 20.92
N ALA A 145 -0.80 0.80 21.48
CA ALA A 145 -1.00 1.68 22.64
C ALA A 145 -1.81 2.95 22.30
N ALA A 146 -1.72 3.41 21.04
CA ALA A 146 -2.41 4.63 20.58
C ALA A 146 -3.87 4.39 20.19
N VAL A 147 -4.29 3.14 19.96
CA VAL A 147 -5.66 2.80 19.53
C VAL A 147 -6.67 3.13 20.64
N GLN A 148 -7.69 3.91 20.30
CA GLN A 148 -8.81 4.21 21.20
C GLN A 148 -9.85 3.08 21.14
N THR A 149 -10.07 2.40 22.28
CA THR A 149 -10.97 1.25 22.38
C THR A 149 -12.33 1.59 22.99
N ASP A 150 -12.45 2.74 23.65
CA ASP A 150 -13.64 3.20 24.38
C ASP A 150 -14.64 3.98 23.51
N ILE A 151 -14.26 4.32 22.29
CA ILE A 151 -15.13 5.01 21.33
C ILE A 151 -15.98 3.96 20.58
N PRO A 152 -17.32 4.07 20.60
CA PRO A 152 -18.19 3.16 19.84
C PRO A 152 -17.92 3.25 18.34
N TYR A 153 -17.83 2.11 17.65
CA TYR A 153 -17.69 2.08 16.21
C TYR A 153 -18.94 2.65 15.53
N ASN A 154 -18.74 3.58 14.61
CA ASN A 154 -19.78 4.10 13.74
C ASN A 154 -19.27 4.20 12.29
N PRO A 155 -19.71 3.33 11.38
CA PRO A 155 -19.22 3.30 10.01
C PRO A 155 -19.63 4.51 9.18
N THR A 156 -20.52 5.35 9.68
CA THR A 156 -20.98 6.57 8.99
C THR A 156 -20.18 7.82 9.35
N ILE A 157 -19.31 7.72 10.33
CA ILE A 157 -18.46 8.81 10.80
C ILE A 157 -17.01 8.42 10.53
N LYS A 158 -16.30 9.27 9.76
CA LYS A 158 -14.86 9.16 9.61
C LYS A 158 -14.20 9.35 10.98
N ASP A 159 -13.24 8.51 11.30
CA ASP A 159 -12.45 8.56 12.54
C ASP A 159 -13.24 8.51 13.85
N GLY A 160 -14.33 7.76 13.86
CA GLY A 160 -15.01 7.45 15.12
C GLY A 160 -14.10 6.68 16.10
N ARG A 161 -13.11 5.92 15.58
CA ARG A 161 -12.03 5.25 16.31
C ARG A 161 -10.72 5.54 15.62
N ASN A 162 -9.90 6.35 16.21
CA ASN A 162 -8.59 6.72 15.68
C ASN A 162 -7.48 6.34 16.63
N THR A 163 -6.26 6.46 16.18
CA THR A 163 -5.07 6.48 17.01
C THR A 163 -4.80 7.90 17.50
N VAL A 164 -4.15 8.02 18.66
CA VAL A 164 -3.79 9.31 19.26
C VAL A 164 -2.27 9.47 19.27
N GLY A 165 -1.78 10.52 18.64
CA GLY A 165 -0.37 10.93 18.72
C GLY A 165 0.57 10.24 17.73
N ILE A 166 0.04 9.54 16.74
CA ILE A 166 0.84 8.91 15.69
C ILE A 166 0.25 9.17 14.30
#